data_26d44561ce008694196cc7242ed8b578
#
_entry.id   26d44561ce008694196cc7242ed8b578
#
_cell.length_a   1.000
_cell.length_b   1.000
_cell.length_c   1.000
_cell.angle_alpha   90.00
_cell.angle_beta   90.00
_cell.angle_gamma   90.00
#
_symmetry.space_group_name_H-M   'P 1'
#
loop_
_entity.id
_entity.type
_entity.pdbx_description
1 polymer ?
#
loop_
_entity_poly.entity_id
_entity_poly.type
_entity_poly.pdbx_seq_one_letter_code
_entity_poly.pdbx_strand_id
1 'polypeptide(L)'
;MFMFSPEGKFLFQIGKNGRGPEEYLTIDDVCLSQDARELWILGGCEIVKYSTETGRFIRKTTLELPEICNGFDAIASGPGHSAFLYYCPQMDENNFSEDFYCLYRYDEQGRILQKFLPRKDYGLNIALITQTSDNRYILRPQDSDNICYYLSDSLPVPRVKIDFGKETIKNR
;
A
#
# COMPACT_ATOMS: atom_id res chain seq x y z
N MET A 1 3.85 -8.33 -16.06
CA MET A 1 2.39 -8.45 -15.84
C MET A 1 1.68 -8.47 -17.19
N PHE A 2 0.44 -9.00 -17.30
CA PHE A 2 -0.30 -9.06 -18.57
C PHE A 2 -1.69 -8.49 -18.39
N MET A 3 -2.17 -7.75 -19.40
CA MET A 3 -3.51 -7.19 -19.45
C MET A 3 -4.38 -8.03 -20.39
N PHE A 4 -5.61 -8.30 -19.92
CA PHE A 4 -6.63 -9.02 -20.68
C PHE A 4 -7.92 -8.20 -20.69
N SER A 5 -8.74 -8.37 -21.74
CA SER A 5 -10.08 -7.83 -21.78
C SER A 5 -11.02 -8.62 -20.82
N PRO A 6 -12.22 -8.10 -20.50
CA PRO A 6 -13.21 -8.84 -19.71
C PRO A 6 -13.59 -10.20 -20.31
N GLU A 7 -13.49 -10.34 -21.63
CA GLU A 7 -13.75 -11.58 -22.38
C GLU A 7 -12.55 -12.54 -22.39
N GLY A 8 -11.44 -12.19 -21.69
CA GLY A 8 -10.25 -13.01 -21.59
C GLY A 8 -9.26 -12.90 -22.76
N LYS A 9 -9.45 -11.94 -23.66
CA LYS A 9 -8.51 -11.72 -24.77
C LYS A 9 -7.27 -10.98 -24.27
N PHE A 10 -6.09 -11.52 -24.59
CA PHE A 10 -4.81 -10.82 -24.32
C PHE A 10 -4.77 -9.49 -25.09
N LEU A 11 -4.42 -8.42 -24.38
CA LEU A 11 -4.26 -7.08 -24.94
C LEU A 11 -2.78 -6.73 -25.10
N PHE A 12 -2.03 -6.69 -24.00
CA PHE A 12 -0.62 -6.35 -24.00
C PHE A 12 0.09 -6.76 -22.70
N GLN A 13 1.40 -6.69 -22.72
CA GLN A 13 2.22 -6.82 -21.52
C GLN A 13 2.47 -5.45 -20.89
N ILE A 14 2.35 -5.40 -19.56
CA ILE A 14 2.69 -4.23 -18.76
C ILE A 14 4.04 -4.47 -18.10
N GLY A 15 5.02 -3.64 -18.44
CA GLY A 15 6.37 -3.69 -17.89
C GLY A 15 7.05 -5.05 -18.04
N LYS A 16 8.24 -5.14 -17.49
CA LYS A 16 9.06 -6.38 -17.44
C LYS A 16 9.69 -6.49 -16.05
N ASN A 17 9.95 -7.71 -15.63
CA ASN A 17 10.79 -7.95 -14.46
C ASN A 17 12.26 -7.73 -14.87
N GLY A 18 12.96 -6.90 -14.10
CA GLY A 18 14.36 -6.58 -14.35
C GLY A 18 14.84 -5.37 -13.56
N ARG A 19 16.05 -4.91 -13.88
CA ARG A 19 16.71 -3.78 -13.20
C ARG A 19 16.81 -2.52 -14.05
N GLY A 20 16.18 -2.53 -15.22
CA GLY A 20 16.16 -1.38 -16.11
C GLY A 20 15.30 -0.22 -15.56
N PRO A 21 15.45 0.98 -16.12
CA PRO A 21 14.74 2.18 -15.63
C PRO A 21 13.22 2.08 -15.76
N GLU A 22 12.73 1.27 -16.71
CA GLU A 22 11.30 1.04 -16.96
C GLU A 22 10.82 -0.32 -16.45
N GLU A 23 11.64 -1.03 -15.67
CA GLU A 23 11.37 -2.39 -15.20
C GLU A 23 11.10 -2.38 -13.69
N TYR A 24 10.30 -3.33 -13.22
CA TYR A 24 10.11 -3.59 -11.79
C TYR A 24 10.95 -4.80 -11.35
N LEU A 25 11.54 -4.74 -10.16
CA LEU A 25 12.35 -5.83 -9.63
C LEU A 25 11.49 -6.90 -8.96
N THR A 26 10.57 -6.46 -8.10
CA THR A 26 9.59 -7.31 -7.39
C THR A 26 8.19 -6.74 -7.57
N ILE A 27 7.19 -7.51 -7.23
CA ILE A 27 5.81 -7.07 -7.11
C ILE A 27 5.36 -7.48 -5.71
N ASP A 28 5.33 -6.52 -4.81
CA ASP A 28 4.88 -6.74 -3.44
C ASP A 28 3.38 -6.46 -3.35
N ASP A 29 2.92 -5.39 -4.02
CA ASP A 29 1.50 -5.08 -4.18
C ASP A 29 1.26 -4.22 -5.43
N VAL A 30 -0.01 -4.08 -5.82
CA VAL A 30 -0.43 -3.26 -6.97
C VAL A 30 -1.72 -2.51 -6.67
N CYS A 31 -1.86 -1.29 -7.22
CA CYS A 31 -3.12 -0.57 -7.21
C CYS A 31 -3.35 0.19 -8.52
N LEU A 32 -4.59 0.60 -8.75
CA LEU A 32 -4.92 1.55 -9.82
C LEU A 32 -4.91 2.97 -9.28
N SER A 33 -4.59 3.95 -10.14
CA SER A 33 -4.88 5.36 -9.84
C SER A 33 -6.39 5.57 -9.64
N GLN A 34 -6.76 6.69 -9.01
CA GLN A 34 -8.18 6.97 -8.73
C GLN A 34 -9.05 7.05 -10.00
N ASP A 35 -8.48 7.48 -11.11
CA ASP A 35 -9.14 7.53 -12.42
C ASP A 35 -8.96 6.23 -13.26
N ALA A 36 -8.31 5.21 -12.67
CA ALA A 36 -7.99 3.93 -13.28
C ALA A 36 -7.11 4.00 -14.54
N ARG A 37 -6.46 5.14 -14.83
CA ARG A 37 -5.61 5.29 -16.02
C ARG A 37 -4.19 4.82 -15.82
N GLU A 38 -3.76 4.64 -14.57
CA GLU A 38 -2.43 4.17 -14.23
C GLU A 38 -2.51 2.91 -13.38
N LEU A 39 -1.64 1.96 -13.66
CA LEU A 39 -1.31 0.84 -12.78
C LEU A 39 -0.03 1.16 -12.04
N TRP A 40 -0.07 1.12 -10.73
CA TRP A 40 1.08 1.32 -9.86
C TRP A 40 1.53 -0.02 -9.30
N ILE A 41 2.81 -0.32 -9.48
CA ILE A 41 3.45 -1.53 -8.95
C ILE A 41 4.38 -1.09 -7.83
N LEU A 42 4.12 -1.59 -6.63
CA LEU A 42 5.02 -1.47 -5.49
C LEU A 42 6.01 -2.63 -5.53
N GLY A 43 7.29 -2.34 -5.36
CA GLY A 43 8.33 -3.33 -5.23
C GLY A 43 9.48 -2.84 -4.37
N GLY A 44 9.64 -3.40 -3.17
CA GLY A 44 10.63 -2.94 -2.19
C GLY A 44 10.40 -1.49 -1.80
N CYS A 45 11.31 -0.61 -2.22
CA CYS A 45 11.26 0.84 -1.97
C CYS A 45 11.00 1.66 -3.24
N GLU A 46 10.35 1.09 -4.23
CA GLU A 46 10.05 1.77 -5.50
C GLU A 46 8.58 1.62 -5.87
N ILE A 47 8.03 2.66 -6.51
CA ILE A 47 6.74 2.60 -7.22
C ILE A 47 7.01 2.78 -8.70
N VAL A 48 6.58 1.80 -9.50
CA VAL A 48 6.66 1.88 -10.97
C VAL A 48 5.26 2.03 -11.53
N LYS A 49 5.04 3.08 -12.33
CA LYS A 49 3.73 3.43 -12.88
C LYS A 49 3.69 3.15 -14.38
N TYR A 50 2.58 2.54 -14.83
CA TYR A 50 2.31 2.23 -16.23
C TYR A 50 0.92 2.69 -16.63
N SER A 51 0.74 3.05 -17.90
CA SER A 51 -0.57 3.33 -18.47
C SER A 51 -1.41 2.05 -18.57
N THR A 52 -2.63 2.08 -18.07
CA THR A 52 -3.58 0.97 -18.21
C THR A 52 -4.14 0.84 -19.62
N GLU A 53 -4.08 1.91 -20.41
CA GLU A 53 -4.56 1.92 -21.80
C GLU A 53 -3.54 1.33 -22.77
N THR A 54 -2.25 1.63 -22.56
CA THR A 54 -1.19 1.28 -23.53
C THR A 54 -0.14 0.32 -23.00
N GLY A 55 -0.11 0.06 -21.68
CA GLY A 55 0.95 -0.69 -21.01
C GLY A 55 2.31 0.01 -20.95
N ARG A 56 2.40 1.26 -21.44
CA ARG A 56 3.67 1.99 -21.48
C ARG A 56 4.07 2.49 -20.10
N PHE A 57 5.37 2.50 -19.88
CA PHE A 57 5.98 3.12 -18.71
C PHE A 57 5.64 4.61 -18.62
N ILE A 58 5.34 5.07 -17.42
CA ILE A 58 5.08 6.48 -17.10
C ILE A 58 6.21 7.02 -16.23
N ARG A 59 6.45 6.38 -15.08
CA ARG A 59 7.42 6.85 -14.09
C ARG A 59 7.87 5.73 -13.16
N LYS A 60 9.10 5.83 -12.67
CA LYS A 60 9.60 5.11 -11.51
C LYS A 60 9.96 6.13 -10.43
N THR A 61 9.50 5.89 -9.21
CA THR A 61 9.76 6.75 -8.05
C THR A 61 10.38 5.91 -6.96
N THR A 62 11.56 6.30 -6.48
CA THR A 62 12.18 5.73 -5.28
C THR A 62 11.60 6.43 -4.06
N LEU A 63 11.25 5.65 -3.05
CA LEU A 63 10.61 6.12 -1.83
C LEU A 63 11.66 6.48 -0.77
N GLU A 64 11.44 7.58 -0.06
CA GLU A 64 12.12 7.87 1.18
C GLU A 64 11.68 6.83 2.22
N LEU A 65 12.62 6.08 2.79
CA LEU A 65 12.29 5.06 3.78
C LEU A 65 12.39 5.63 5.20
N PRO A 66 11.42 5.34 6.09
CA PRO A 66 11.60 5.53 7.52
C PRO A 66 12.78 4.70 8.04
N GLU A 67 13.45 5.15 9.12
CA GLU A 67 14.68 4.54 9.63
C GLU A 67 14.62 3.03 9.88
N ILE A 68 13.45 2.52 10.21
CA ILE A 68 13.23 1.09 10.53
C ILE A 68 12.52 0.32 9.41
N CYS A 69 12.20 0.97 8.29
CA CYS A 69 11.46 0.38 7.18
C CYS A 69 12.43 -0.11 6.11
N ASN A 70 12.31 -1.38 5.73
CA ASN A 70 13.07 -1.98 4.64
C ASN A 70 12.23 -2.23 3.38
N GLY A 71 10.99 -1.79 3.37
CA GLY A 71 10.02 -1.90 2.27
C GLY A 71 8.58 -1.75 2.79
N PHE A 72 7.62 -1.77 1.88
CA PHE A 72 6.20 -1.65 2.19
C PHE A 72 5.44 -2.88 1.73
N ASP A 73 4.37 -3.24 2.45
CA ASP A 73 3.59 -4.45 2.21
C ASP A 73 2.38 -4.19 1.32
N ALA A 74 1.84 -2.96 1.33
CA ALA A 74 0.65 -2.64 0.55
C ALA A 74 0.63 -1.17 0.10
N ILE A 75 -0.05 -0.93 -1.03
CA ILE A 75 -0.17 0.38 -1.67
C ILE A 75 -1.62 0.72 -2.00
N ALA A 76 -1.97 2.00 -1.84
CA ALA A 76 -3.19 2.58 -2.38
C ALA A 76 -2.92 3.93 -3.03
N SER A 77 -3.60 4.27 -4.11
CA SER A 77 -3.54 5.59 -4.69
C SER A 77 -4.33 6.59 -3.83
N GLY A 78 -3.73 7.74 -3.60
CA GLY A 78 -4.35 8.85 -2.87
C GLY A 78 -4.65 10.03 -3.79
N PRO A 79 -5.26 11.10 -3.25
CA PRO A 79 -5.57 12.30 -4.00
C PRO A 79 -4.30 13.01 -4.45
N GLY A 80 -4.38 13.72 -5.60
CA GLY A 80 -3.27 14.50 -6.16
C GLY A 80 -2.05 13.65 -6.48
N HIS A 81 -2.25 12.44 -7.00
CA HIS A 81 -1.21 11.44 -7.32
C HIS A 81 -0.34 11.00 -6.12
N SER A 82 -0.79 11.27 -4.89
CA SER A 82 -0.13 10.74 -3.68
C SER A 82 -0.36 9.23 -3.53
N ALA A 83 0.51 8.56 -2.78
CA ALA A 83 0.35 7.16 -2.43
C ALA A 83 0.17 6.99 -0.92
N PHE A 84 -0.71 6.08 -0.51
CA PHE A 84 -0.71 5.53 0.82
C PHE A 84 0.05 4.20 0.82
N LEU A 85 1.02 4.07 1.70
CA LEU A 85 1.85 2.89 1.84
C LEU A 85 1.74 2.35 3.25
N TYR A 86 1.45 1.08 3.35
CA TYR A 86 1.38 0.39 4.63
C TYR A 86 2.65 -0.42 4.85
N TYR A 87 3.17 -0.33 6.06
CA TYR A 87 4.33 -1.06 6.52
C TYR A 87 3.98 -1.84 7.79
N CYS A 88 4.31 -3.11 7.81
CA CYS A 88 4.26 -3.92 9.00
C CYS A 88 5.67 -4.43 9.33
N PRO A 89 6.34 -3.89 10.34
CA PRO A 89 7.65 -4.39 10.71
C PRO A 89 7.53 -5.80 11.26
N GLN A 90 8.33 -6.69 10.70
CA GLN A 90 8.68 -7.94 11.35
C GLN A 90 9.81 -7.61 12.33
N MET A 91 9.49 -7.27 13.55
CA MET A 91 10.51 -6.84 14.50
C MET A 91 10.81 -7.90 15.55
N ASP A 92 12.09 -7.99 15.88
CA ASP A 92 12.62 -8.62 17.07
C ASP A 92 12.25 -7.74 18.30
N GLU A 93 11.79 -8.34 19.39
CA GLU A 93 11.32 -7.68 20.62
C GLU A 93 12.32 -6.70 21.24
N ASN A 94 13.58 -6.68 20.75
CA ASN A 94 14.68 -5.89 21.28
C ASN A 94 14.96 -4.57 20.56
N ASN A 95 14.26 -4.24 19.48
CA ASN A 95 14.53 -3.08 18.63
C ASN A 95 13.38 -2.08 18.54
N PHE A 96 12.87 -1.62 19.69
CA PHE A 96 11.81 -0.61 19.74
C PHE A 96 12.33 0.83 19.64
N SER A 97 11.83 1.59 18.67
CA SER A 97 11.74 3.04 18.77
C SER A 97 10.31 3.45 19.08
N GLU A 98 10.12 4.43 19.96
CA GLU A 98 8.82 4.85 20.47
C GLU A 98 7.88 5.48 19.40
N ASP A 99 8.39 5.78 18.20
CA ASP A 99 7.68 6.53 17.15
C ASP A 99 7.51 5.74 15.85
N PHE A 100 6.93 4.56 15.98
CA PHE A 100 6.67 3.72 14.83
C PHE A 100 5.25 3.96 14.27
N TYR A 101 5.16 4.10 12.94
CA TYR A 101 3.90 4.29 12.21
C TYR A 101 3.69 3.17 11.19
N CYS A 102 2.45 2.74 11.00
CA CYS A 102 2.13 1.68 10.04
C CYS A 102 1.67 2.20 8.69
N LEU A 103 1.16 3.42 8.62
CA LEU A 103 0.65 3.99 7.38
C LEU A 103 1.33 5.32 7.09
N TYR A 104 1.80 5.46 5.86
CA TYR A 104 2.48 6.66 5.37
C TYR A 104 1.78 7.19 4.12
N ARG A 105 1.70 8.50 3.98
CA ARG A 105 1.31 9.15 2.74
C ARG A 105 2.52 9.77 2.08
N TYR A 106 2.70 9.50 0.80
CA TYR A 106 3.81 9.97 -0.02
C TYR A 106 3.33 10.91 -1.12
N ASP A 107 4.19 11.86 -1.50
CA ASP A 107 4.01 12.63 -2.73
C ASP A 107 4.49 11.86 -3.97
N GLU A 108 4.30 12.45 -5.14
CA GLU A 108 4.77 11.88 -6.41
C GLU A 108 6.29 11.73 -6.51
N GLN A 109 7.04 12.47 -5.73
CA GLN A 109 8.51 12.43 -5.68
C GLN A 109 9.03 11.37 -4.71
N GLY A 110 8.17 10.66 -4.01
CA GLY A 110 8.53 9.63 -3.05
C GLY A 110 8.93 10.16 -1.67
N ARG A 111 8.54 11.39 -1.32
CA ARG A 111 8.80 12.00 -0.01
C ARG A 111 7.61 11.79 0.92
N ILE A 112 7.89 11.57 2.19
CA ILE A 112 6.86 11.41 3.21
C ILE A 112 6.13 12.74 3.44
N LEU A 113 4.82 12.75 3.19
CA LEU A 113 3.93 13.88 3.48
C LEU A 113 3.37 13.79 4.90
N GLN A 114 2.92 12.59 5.29
CA GLN A 114 2.23 12.36 6.55
C GLN A 114 2.46 10.93 7.05
N LYS A 115 2.39 10.76 8.37
CA LYS A 115 2.48 9.48 9.08
C LYS A 115 1.21 9.27 9.88
N PHE A 116 0.67 8.05 9.86
CA PHE A 116 -0.57 7.69 10.53
C PHE A 116 -0.45 6.35 11.25
N LEU A 117 -1.37 6.08 12.16
CA LEU A 117 -1.47 4.83 12.90
C LEU A 117 -0.18 4.53 13.68
N PRO A 118 0.14 5.38 14.70
CA PRO A 118 1.25 5.08 15.59
C PRO A 118 0.99 3.76 16.32
N ARG A 119 1.99 2.92 16.43
CA ARG A 119 1.89 1.63 17.11
C ARG A 119 2.88 1.51 18.25
N LYS A 120 2.45 0.75 19.26
CA LYS A 120 3.26 0.39 20.42
C LYS A 120 3.43 -1.12 20.56
N ASP A 121 2.69 -1.90 19.76
CA ASP A 121 2.60 -3.35 19.91
C ASP A 121 3.09 -4.08 18.67
N TYR A 122 3.68 -5.26 18.88
CA TYR A 122 4.06 -6.21 17.83
C TYR A 122 2.90 -7.14 17.50
N GLY A 123 2.80 -7.51 16.25
CA GLY A 123 1.92 -8.55 15.80
C GLY A 123 2.30 -8.95 14.38
N LEU A 124 2.07 -10.20 14.01
CA LEU A 124 2.02 -10.62 12.61
C LEU A 124 0.88 -9.84 11.95
N ASN A 125 1.22 -8.78 11.23
CA ASN A 125 0.22 -7.87 10.68
C ASN A 125 0.30 -7.90 9.16
N ILE A 126 -0.60 -8.65 8.58
CA ILE A 126 -0.90 -8.52 7.16
C ILE A 126 -1.99 -7.44 7.05
N ALA A 127 -1.64 -6.24 6.66
CA ALA A 127 -2.67 -5.28 6.29
C ALA A 127 -3.23 -5.63 4.92
N LEU A 128 -4.52 -5.50 4.80
CA LEU A 128 -5.20 -5.57 3.53
C LEU A 128 -5.69 -4.17 3.17
N ILE A 129 -5.20 -3.63 2.06
CA ILE A 129 -5.79 -2.45 1.44
C ILE A 129 -6.65 -2.94 0.28
N THR A 130 -7.94 -2.64 0.33
CA THR A 130 -8.89 -3.05 -0.69
C THR A 130 -9.55 -1.83 -1.32
N GLN A 131 -9.54 -1.76 -2.64
CA GLN A 131 -10.28 -0.76 -3.38
C GLN A 131 -11.75 -1.17 -3.48
N THR A 132 -12.65 -0.25 -3.16
CA THR A 132 -14.10 -0.44 -3.29
C THR A 132 -14.59 -0.04 -4.69
N SER A 133 -15.81 -0.46 -5.04
CA SER A 133 -16.42 -0.14 -6.34
C SER A 133 -16.62 1.37 -6.61
N ASP A 134 -16.61 2.18 -5.56
CA ASP A 134 -16.68 3.65 -5.63
C ASP A 134 -15.29 4.32 -5.53
N ASN A 135 -14.23 3.57 -5.87
CA ASN A 135 -12.84 4.02 -5.90
C ASN A 135 -12.27 4.53 -4.58
N ARG A 136 -12.89 4.16 -3.46
CA ARG A 136 -12.31 4.40 -2.13
C ARG A 136 -11.43 3.24 -1.72
N TYR A 137 -10.51 3.47 -0.81
CA TYR A 137 -9.68 2.42 -0.23
C TYR A 137 -10.07 2.17 1.21
N ILE A 138 -10.20 0.90 1.55
CA ILE A 138 -10.38 0.42 2.93
C ILE A 138 -9.06 -0.21 3.37
N LEU A 139 -8.48 0.32 4.42
CA LEU A 139 -7.38 -0.29 5.14
C LEU A 139 -7.95 -1.12 6.29
N ARG A 140 -7.59 -2.39 6.34
CA ARG A 140 -7.83 -3.29 7.45
C ARG A 140 -6.50 -3.66 8.07
N PRO A 141 -6.03 -2.93 9.09
CA PRO A 141 -4.88 -3.39 9.86
C PRO A 141 -5.28 -4.64 10.65
N GLN A 142 -4.40 -5.60 10.73
CA GLN A 142 -4.58 -6.77 11.61
C GLN A 142 -4.02 -6.44 13.00
N ASP A 143 -4.64 -5.52 13.69
CA ASP A 143 -4.31 -5.21 15.06
C ASP A 143 -5.43 -5.64 16.02
N SER A 144 -5.15 -5.51 17.31
CA SER A 144 -6.08 -5.83 18.37
C SER A 144 -7.37 -4.98 18.36
N ASP A 145 -7.36 -3.87 17.65
CA ASP A 145 -8.47 -2.92 17.66
C ASP A 145 -9.60 -3.29 16.71
N ASN A 146 -9.33 -4.18 15.76
CA ASN A 146 -10.31 -4.66 14.75
C ASN A 146 -11.05 -3.52 14.04
N ILE A 147 -10.38 -2.38 13.82
CA ILE A 147 -10.94 -1.21 13.16
C ILE A 147 -10.54 -1.19 11.70
N CYS A 148 -11.51 -1.06 10.80
CA CYS A 148 -11.28 -0.77 9.39
C CYS A 148 -11.37 0.74 9.15
N TYR A 149 -10.45 1.26 8.35
CA TYR A 149 -10.37 2.69 8.05
C TYR A 149 -10.65 2.94 6.57
N TYR A 150 -11.36 4.00 6.25
CA TYR A 150 -11.29 4.60 4.92
C TYR A 150 -10.05 5.48 4.84
N LEU A 151 -9.29 5.31 3.76
CA LEU A 151 -8.21 6.22 3.39
C LEU A 151 -8.85 7.40 2.67
N SER A 152 -8.90 8.54 3.35
CA SER A 152 -9.43 9.80 2.82
C SER A 152 -8.29 10.74 2.42
N ASP A 153 -8.65 11.89 1.85
CA ASP A 153 -7.70 12.89 1.36
C ASP A 153 -6.77 13.45 2.45
N SER A 154 -7.18 13.42 3.69
CA SER A 154 -6.43 14.03 4.80
C SER A 154 -5.99 13.05 5.87
N LEU A 155 -6.84 12.14 6.29
CA LEU A 155 -6.53 11.14 7.36
C LEU A 155 -7.31 9.83 7.13
N PRO A 156 -6.79 8.71 7.69
CA PRO A 156 -7.58 7.49 7.82
C PRO A 156 -8.79 7.74 8.73
N VAL A 157 -9.98 7.46 8.22
CA VAL A 157 -11.22 7.65 8.95
C VAL A 157 -11.73 6.30 9.45
N PRO A 158 -11.86 6.06 10.78
CA PRO A 158 -12.45 4.85 11.30
C PRO A 158 -13.85 4.64 10.72
N ARG A 159 -14.15 3.47 10.17
CA ARG A 159 -15.44 3.19 9.54
C ARG A 159 -16.21 2.07 10.20
N VAL A 160 -15.53 0.96 10.44
CA VAL A 160 -16.13 -0.25 10.99
C VAL A 160 -15.22 -0.78 12.08
N LYS A 161 -15.81 -1.08 13.23
CA LYS A 161 -15.18 -1.90 14.26
C LYS A 161 -15.81 -3.28 14.20
N ILE A 162 -15.00 -4.33 14.04
CA ILE A 162 -15.45 -5.71 14.03
C ILE A 162 -15.38 -6.23 15.45
N ASP A 163 -16.53 -6.58 16.02
CA ASP A 163 -16.62 -7.20 17.35
C ASP A 163 -16.80 -8.71 17.18
N PHE A 164 -15.79 -9.47 17.59
CA PHE A 164 -15.84 -10.94 17.60
C PHE A 164 -16.47 -11.49 18.88
N GLY A 165 -17.03 -10.65 19.74
CA GLY A 165 -17.66 -11.03 20.99
C GLY A 165 -16.68 -11.77 21.92
N LYS A 166 -17.08 -12.97 22.38
CA LYS A 166 -16.26 -13.80 23.29
C LYS A 166 -15.02 -14.41 22.60
N GLU A 167 -15.00 -14.42 21.28
CA GLU A 167 -13.90 -14.95 20.44
C GLU A 167 -12.80 -13.91 20.20
N THR A 168 -12.91 -12.72 20.76
CA THR A 168 -11.84 -11.71 20.67
C THR A 168 -10.58 -12.26 21.34
N ILE A 169 -9.52 -12.41 20.57
CA ILE A 169 -8.22 -12.84 21.08
C ILE A 169 -7.73 -11.76 22.04
N LYS A 170 -7.77 -12.04 23.31
CA LYS A 170 -7.11 -11.20 24.31
C LYS A 170 -5.63 -11.50 24.19
N ASN A 171 -4.86 -10.54 23.74
CA ASN A 171 -3.40 -10.62 23.80
C ASN A 171 -3.02 -10.95 25.26
N ARG A 172 -2.39 -12.11 25.43
CA ARG A 172 -1.80 -12.54 26.70
C ARG A 172 -0.40 -12.00 26.81
#